data_4b86f5ad166b5f9c73e3e41747e3f72a
#
_entry.id   4b86f5ad166b5f9c73e3e41747e3f72a
#
_cell.length_a   1.000
_cell.length_b   1.000
_cell.length_c   1.000
_cell.angle_alpha   90.00
_cell.angle_beta   90.00
_cell.angle_gamma   90.00
#
_symmetry.space_group_name_H-M   'P 1'
#
loop_
_entity.id
_entity.type
_entity.pdbx_description
1 polymer ?
#
loop_
_entity_poly.entity_id
_entity_poly.type
_entity_poly.pdbx_seq_one_letter_code
_entity_poly.pdbx_strand_id
1 'polypeptide(L)'
;EDVNQIAANEVAALIDAIYVQKRTADTDKQCAQAKAAWDALTEIQKELVEGENADPDYFGRDTGDASKDDSRNQDEIGENEILVVSFGTSFNDSRVQDIKGIEDAIQKANPDWSVRRAFTAQIIINHVQARDEEFIDNMEQAMERAVANGVKNLVVQPTHLMHGAEYDEMMEMIESYEGQFENVKVAQPLLGEVGSDAKVINADKEAVAKALTQAAVTDAGYDNLDMAKEEGVVFVFVGHGTSHTAKVLYSQMQSQMEELGYTNVFIGTVEGEPEETSCEAVIDAVTESGYKKVILRPLMVVAGDHANNDMAGEDEDSWIRMFQSSGNFDSVDVQIVGLGSVEAIQAIYVEHTANVMN
;
A
#
# COMPACT_ATOMS: atom_id res chain seq x y z
N GLU A 1 5.20 -14.88 -38.95
CA GLU A 1 5.00 -13.96 -37.83
C GLU A 1 5.61 -12.59 -38.12
N ASP A 2 4.93 -11.52 -37.76
CA ASP A 2 5.46 -10.17 -37.95
C ASP A 2 6.71 -9.98 -37.10
N VAL A 3 7.78 -9.45 -37.67
CA VAL A 3 9.06 -9.20 -37.01
C VAL A 3 8.87 -8.33 -35.74
N ASN A 4 7.93 -7.38 -35.79
CA ASN A 4 7.60 -6.55 -34.64
C ASN A 4 6.97 -7.34 -33.48
N GLN A 5 6.09 -8.27 -33.81
CA GLN A 5 5.47 -9.14 -32.80
C GLN A 5 6.49 -10.12 -32.20
N ILE A 6 7.42 -10.62 -32.97
CA ILE A 6 8.49 -11.49 -32.43
C ILE A 6 9.33 -10.75 -31.42
N ALA A 7 9.78 -9.52 -31.74
CA ALA A 7 10.56 -8.71 -30.82
C ALA A 7 9.78 -8.36 -29.53
N ALA A 8 8.50 -8.02 -29.67
CA ALA A 8 7.64 -7.74 -28.52
C ALA A 8 7.44 -8.97 -27.61
N ASN A 9 7.23 -10.16 -28.22
CA ASN A 9 7.06 -11.42 -27.47
C ASN A 9 8.33 -11.81 -26.69
N GLU A 10 9.53 -11.56 -27.25
CA GLU A 10 10.79 -11.80 -26.55
C GLU A 10 10.90 -10.92 -25.30
N VAL A 11 10.52 -9.65 -25.39
CA VAL A 11 10.55 -8.73 -24.25
C VAL A 11 9.47 -9.10 -23.23
N ALA A 12 8.27 -9.48 -23.68
CA ALA A 12 7.21 -9.96 -22.80
C ALA A 12 7.67 -11.16 -21.95
N ALA A 13 8.35 -12.12 -22.57
CA ALA A 13 8.91 -13.27 -21.84
C ALA A 13 9.97 -12.88 -20.80
N LEU A 14 10.79 -11.86 -21.07
CA LEU A 14 11.77 -11.35 -20.10
C LEU A 14 11.10 -10.63 -18.93
N ILE A 15 10.02 -9.88 -19.17
CA ILE A 15 9.22 -9.24 -18.13
C ILE A 15 8.52 -10.32 -17.27
N ASP A 16 7.87 -11.29 -17.87
CA ASP A 16 7.21 -12.39 -17.15
C ASP A 16 8.21 -13.18 -16.28
N ALA A 17 9.47 -13.31 -16.72
CA ALA A 17 10.52 -13.99 -15.94
C ALA A 17 10.93 -13.24 -14.65
N ILE A 18 10.73 -11.94 -14.57
CA ILE A 18 10.97 -11.14 -13.34
C ILE A 18 9.71 -10.87 -12.53
N TYR A 19 8.55 -11.25 -13.04
CA TYR A 19 7.27 -11.17 -12.32
C TYR A 19 7.10 -12.40 -11.41
N VAL A 20 7.97 -12.52 -10.43
CA VAL A 20 8.07 -13.68 -9.53
C VAL A 20 8.25 -13.26 -8.09
N GLN A 21 7.72 -14.06 -7.15
CA GLN A 21 7.75 -13.78 -5.72
C GLN A 21 9.05 -14.22 -5.04
N LYS A 22 9.98 -14.82 -5.75
CA LYS A 22 11.22 -15.33 -5.18
C LYS A 22 12.43 -14.71 -5.85
N ARG A 23 13.35 -14.17 -5.03
CA ARG A 23 14.68 -13.75 -5.49
C ARG A 23 15.60 -14.95 -5.67
N THR A 24 16.37 -14.94 -6.76
CA THR A 24 17.43 -15.93 -7.07
C THR A 24 18.75 -15.22 -7.37
N ALA A 25 19.81 -16.00 -7.57
CA ALA A 25 21.11 -15.46 -7.98
C ALA A 25 21.07 -14.78 -9.37
N ASP A 26 20.09 -15.09 -10.20
CA ASP A 26 19.93 -14.53 -11.54
C ASP A 26 19.06 -13.26 -11.59
N THR A 27 18.39 -12.90 -10.50
CA THR A 27 17.40 -11.82 -10.48
C THR A 27 17.96 -10.48 -10.97
N ASP A 28 19.15 -10.08 -10.50
CA ASP A 28 19.76 -8.80 -10.91
C ASP A 28 20.06 -8.76 -12.40
N LYS A 29 20.58 -9.87 -12.95
CA LYS A 29 20.83 -10.02 -14.37
C LYS A 29 19.55 -10.02 -15.19
N GLN A 30 18.51 -10.72 -14.72
CA GLN A 30 17.21 -10.78 -15.39
C GLN A 30 16.54 -9.40 -15.45
N CYS A 31 16.58 -8.65 -14.36
CA CYS A 31 16.07 -7.26 -14.31
C CYS A 31 16.78 -6.35 -15.32
N ALA A 32 18.11 -6.40 -15.38
CA ALA A 32 18.90 -5.61 -16.32
C ALA A 32 18.62 -6.01 -17.78
N GLN A 33 18.48 -7.31 -18.05
CA GLN A 33 18.17 -7.81 -19.39
C GLN A 33 16.79 -7.40 -19.88
N ALA A 34 15.77 -7.50 -19.03
CA ALA A 34 14.40 -7.11 -19.38
C ALA A 34 14.34 -5.62 -19.78
N LYS A 35 14.94 -4.74 -18.98
CA LYS A 35 14.97 -3.30 -19.28
C LYS A 35 15.77 -2.97 -20.54
N ALA A 36 16.94 -3.55 -20.71
CA ALA A 36 17.76 -3.33 -21.91
C ALA A 36 17.03 -3.78 -23.19
N ALA A 37 16.33 -4.91 -23.14
CA ALA A 37 15.54 -5.40 -24.25
C ALA A 37 14.34 -4.50 -24.57
N TRP A 38 13.64 -4.00 -23.56
CA TRP A 38 12.58 -3.00 -23.71
C TRP A 38 13.09 -1.71 -24.36
N ASP A 39 14.22 -1.19 -23.89
CA ASP A 39 14.80 0.06 -24.40
C ASP A 39 15.25 -0.06 -25.89
N ALA A 40 15.51 -1.27 -26.35
CA ALA A 40 15.86 -1.55 -27.74
C ALA A 40 14.65 -1.64 -28.69
N LEU A 41 13.42 -1.73 -28.15
CA LEU A 41 12.21 -1.75 -28.95
C LEU A 41 11.88 -0.38 -29.54
N THR A 42 11.28 -0.37 -30.73
CA THR A 42 10.60 0.79 -31.29
C THR A 42 9.27 1.03 -30.57
N GLU A 43 8.71 2.24 -30.65
CA GLU A 43 7.41 2.56 -30.04
C GLU A 43 6.30 1.63 -30.52
N ILE A 44 6.30 1.25 -31.81
CA ILE A 44 5.32 0.30 -32.35
C ILE A 44 5.47 -1.09 -31.70
N GLN A 45 6.69 -1.53 -31.45
CA GLN A 45 6.96 -2.82 -30.81
C GLN A 45 6.57 -2.81 -29.32
N LYS A 46 6.78 -1.70 -28.63
CA LYS A 46 6.38 -1.53 -27.22
C LYS A 46 4.88 -1.71 -27.04
N GLU A 47 4.07 -1.14 -27.94
CA GLU A 47 2.61 -1.28 -27.92
C GLU A 47 2.13 -2.73 -28.16
N LEU A 48 2.98 -3.60 -28.69
CA LEU A 48 2.68 -5.00 -28.95
C LEU A 48 3.15 -5.95 -27.83
N VAL A 49 3.76 -5.40 -26.78
CA VAL A 49 4.23 -6.24 -25.64
C VAL A 49 3.01 -6.75 -24.90
N GLU A 50 2.82 -8.07 -24.92
CA GLU A 50 1.73 -8.76 -24.25
C GLU A 50 2.23 -10.14 -23.78
N GLY A 51 2.12 -10.40 -22.48
CA GLY A 51 2.51 -11.65 -21.84
C GLY A 51 1.51 -12.08 -20.79
N GLU A 52 1.91 -12.99 -19.90
CA GLU A 52 1.08 -13.37 -18.76
C GLU A 52 0.88 -12.18 -17.80
N ASN A 53 1.96 -11.43 -17.57
CA ASN A 53 1.97 -10.25 -16.70
C ASN A 53 2.61 -9.03 -17.41
N ALA A 54 3.22 -9.25 -18.56
CA ALA A 54 3.81 -8.18 -19.35
C ALA A 54 2.76 -7.45 -20.17
N ASP A 55 2.87 -6.13 -20.20
CA ASP A 55 2.04 -5.23 -20.99
C ASP A 55 2.86 -3.99 -21.40
N PRO A 56 2.33 -3.12 -22.29
CA PRO A 56 3.02 -1.92 -22.72
C PRO A 56 3.27 -0.91 -21.56
N ASP A 57 2.50 -0.96 -20.50
CA ASP A 57 2.60 -0.06 -19.35
C ASP A 57 3.69 -0.49 -18.35
N TYR A 58 4.17 -1.73 -18.40
CA TYR A 58 5.12 -2.24 -17.42
C TYR A 58 6.36 -1.35 -17.25
N PHE A 59 6.98 -0.92 -18.33
CA PHE A 59 8.10 0.05 -18.32
C PHE A 59 7.72 1.42 -18.89
N GLY A 60 6.58 1.52 -19.58
CA GLY A 60 6.18 2.72 -20.30
C GLY A 60 5.37 3.73 -19.46
N ARG A 61 4.81 3.29 -18.33
CA ARG A 61 3.96 4.15 -17.49
C ARG A 61 4.81 5.12 -16.67
N ASP A 62 4.49 6.40 -16.78
CA ASP A 62 5.03 7.41 -15.88
C ASP A 62 4.34 7.30 -14.52
N THR A 63 5.11 7.02 -13.46
CA THR A 63 4.65 6.88 -12.09
C THR A 63 5.34 7.84 -11.13
N GLY A 64 6.02 8.86 -11.66
CA GLY A 64 6.75 9.85 -10.88
C GLY A 64 8.26 9.66 -10.89
N ASP A 65 8.95 10.42 -10.07
CA ASP A 65 10.40 10.55 -10.03
C ASP A 65 11.03 9.65 -8.96
N ALA A 66 11.61 8.53 -9.38
CA ALA A 66 12.28 7.56 -8.50
C ALA A 66 13.47 8.16 -7.75
N SER A 67 14.12 9.23 -8.28
CA SER A 67 15.27 9.86 -7.64
C SER A 67 14.94 10.57 -6.31
N LYS A 68 13.67 10.79 -6.03
CA LYS A 68 13.19 11.35 -4.76
C LYS A 68 13.05 10.33 -3.64
N ASP A 69 13.15 9.05 -3.97
CA ASP A 69 13.07 7.98 -2.99
C ASP A 69 14.42 7.70 -2.34
N ASP A 70 14.39 6.98 -1.21
CA ASP A 70 15.56 6.49 -0.49
C ASP A 70 15.32 5.01 -0.19
N SER A 71 16.13 4.14 -0.76
CA SER A 71 16.04 2.69 -0.55
C SER A 71 16.29 2.24 0.88
N ARG A 72 16.89 3.11 1.70
CA ARG A 72 17.21 2.88 3.13
C ARG A 72 17.85 1.51 3.38
N ASN A 73 18.89 1.21 2.61
CA ASN A 73 19.64 -0.05 2.69
C ASN A 73 21.13 0.17 3.00
N GLN A 74 21.44 1.20 3.76
CA GLN A 74 22.83 1.57 4.14
C GLN A 74 23.47 0.48 4.98
N ASP A 75 24.78 0.39 4.88
CA ASP A 75 25.65 -0.38 5.75
C ASP A 75 26.32 0.49 6.83
N GLU A 76 26.99 -0.11 7.79
CA GLU A 76 27.74 0.58 8.87
C GLU A 76 26.87 1.53 9.72
N ILE A 77 25.70 1.06 10.12
CA ILE A 77 24.64 1.87 10.75
C ILE A 77 24.64 1.88 12.29
N GLY A 78 25.50 1.11 12.95
CA GLY A 78 25.51 1.01 14.41
C GLY A 78 24.63 -0.15 14.96
N GLU A 79 24.40 -0.15 16.26
CA GLU A 79 23.82 -1.30 16.97
C GLU A 79 22.29 -1.29 17.09
N ASN A 80 21.67 -0.15 16.81
CA ASN A 80 20.21 0.05 16.97
C ASN A 80 19.57 0.35 15.62
N GLU A 81 18.64 -0.50 15.20
CA GLU A 81 17.92 -0.36 13.93
C GLU A 81 16.42 -0.45 14.11
N ILE A 82 15.70 0.41 13.40
CA ILE A 82 14.27 0.28 13.13
C ILE A 82 14.13 -0.16 11.68
N LEU A 83 13.64 -1.37 11.44
CA LEU A 83 13.32 -1.89 10.12
C LEU A 83 11.84 -1.65 9.82
N VAL A 84 11.58 -0.76 8.87
CA VAL A 84 10.22 -0.48 8.40
C VAL A 84 9.91 -1.45 7.26
N VAL A 85 8.89 -2.28 7.44
CA VAL A 85 8.50 -3.33 6.51
C VAL A 85 7.20 -2.98 5.84
N SER A 86 7.23 -2.90 4.52
CA SER A 86 6.07 -2.59 3.68
C SER A 86 5.85 -3.67 2.62
N PHE A 87 4.63 -3.84 2.15
CA PHE A 87 4.38 -4.64 0.95
C PHE A 87 5.16 -4.05 -0.24
N GLY A 88 5.09 -2.74 -0.40
CA GLY A 88 5.76 -1.99 -1.45
C GLY A 88 4.82 -1.49 -2.53
N THR A 89 5.36 -0.66 -3.40
CA THR A 89 4.69 -0.20 -4.62
C THR A 89 5.71 0.16 -5.69
N SER A 90 5.37 -0.10 -6.94
CA SER A 90 6.15 0.34 -8.10
C SER A 90 5.81 1.77 -8.55
N PHE A 91 4.77 2.37 -8.00
CA PHE A 91 4.42 3.78 -8.25
C PHE A 91 5.38 4.69 -7.48
N ASN A 92 6.23 5.41 -8.20
CA ASN A 92 7.28 6.23 -7.59
C ASN A 92 6.73 7.34 -6.69
N ASP A 93 5.70 8.06 -7.13
CA ASP A 93 5.10 9.13 -6.33
C ASP A 93 4.47 8.59 -5.04
N SER A 94 3.73 7.48 -5.13
CA SER A 94 3.13 6.83 -3.95
C SER A 94 4.19 6.28 -3.00
N ARG A 95 5.27 5.72 -3.54
CA ARG A 95 6.37 5.20 -2.70
C ARG A 95 7.01 6.32 -1.90
N VAL A 96 7.25 7.48 -2.52
CA VAL A 96 7.80 8.66 -1.86
C VAL A 96 6.82 9.28 -0.86
N GLN A 97 5.57 9.46 -1.24
CA GLN A 97 4.56 10.13 -0.40
C GLN A 97 4.10 9.24 0.77
N ASP A 98 3.81 7.99 0.49
CA ASP A 98 3.17 7.10 1.46
C ASP A 98 4.20 6.33 2.30
N ILE A 99 5.12 5.60 1.66
CA ILE A 99 6.09 4.74 2.37
C ILE A 99 7.21 5.58 2.97
N LYS A 100 7.92 6.36 2.14
CA LYS A 100 8.98 7.23 2.62
C LYS A 100 8.47 8.26 3.64
N GLY A 101 7.24 8.74 3.49
CA GLY A 101 6.59 9.62 4.45
C GLY A 101 6.53 9.02 5.85
N ILE A 102 6.13 7.75 5.98
CA ILE A 102 6.12 7.02 7.26
C ILE A 102 7.55 6.84 7.78
N GLU A 103 8.47 6.40 6.93
CA GLU A 103 9.87 6.16 7.30
C GLU A 103 10.55 7.44 7.80
N ASP A 104 10.33 8.56 7.12
CA ASP A 104 10.89 9.87 7.49
C ASP A 104 10.32 10.34 8.84
N ALA A 105 9.04 10.13 9.11
CA ALA A 105 8.41 10.45 10.39
C ALA A 105 9.01 9.62 11.54
N ILE A 106 9.21 8.32 11.31
CA ILE A 106 9.87 7.44 12.29
C ILE A 106 11.32 7.86 12.53
N GLN A 107 12.08 8.17 11.47
CA GLN A 107 13.47 8.62 11.59
C GLN A 107 13.56 9.94 12.36
N LYS A 108 12.68 10.89 12.08
CA LYS A 108 12.65 12.18 12.77
C LYS A 108 12.38 12.03 14.27
N ALA A 109 11.52 11.09 14.64
CA ALA A 109 11.20 10.80 16.04
C ALA A 109 12.33 10.02 16.76
N ASN A 110 13.19 9.31 16.02
CA ASN A 110 14.22 8.44 16.55
C ASN A 110 15.59 8.74 15.90
N PRO A 111 16.17 9.93 16.14
CA PRO A 111 17.39 10.37 15.44
C PRO A 111 18.64 9.55 15.79
N ASP A 112 18.64 8.84 16.92
CA ASP A 112 19.76 8.01 17.37
C ASP A 112 19.65 6.55 16.88
N TRP A 113 18.60 6.21 16.13
CA TRP A 113 18.39 4.90 15.54
C TRP A 113 18.52 4.97 14.03
N SER A 114 19.07 3.93 13.42
CA SER A 114 19.03 3.80 11.96
C SER A 114 17.67 3.32 11.52
N VAL A 115 17.07 3.97 10.54
CA VAL A 115 15.79 3.55 9.94
C VAL A 115 16.06 2.98 8.56
N ARG A 116 15.67 1.72 8.36
CA ARG A 116 15.90 0.96 7.14
C ARG A 116 14.58 0.41 6.61
N ARG A 117 14.61 0.02 5.34
CA ARG A 117 13.46 -0.45 4.59
C ARG A 117 13.59 -1.91 4.20
N ALA A 118 12.49 -2.65 4.25
CA ALA A 118 12.31 -3.89 3.51
C ALA A 118 10.95 -3.90 2.83
N PHE A 119 10.87 -4.48 1.62
CA PHE A 119 9.60 -4.81 0.97
C PHE A 119 9.36 -6.31 1.01
N THR A 120 8.10 -6.71 1.12
CA THR A 120 7.70 -8.13 1.10
C THR A 120 7.37 -8.63 -0.30
N ALA A 121 6.92 -7.75 -1.20
CA ALA A 121 6.56 -8.12 -2.57
C ALA A 121 7.78 -8.12 -3.50
N GLN A 122 8.35 -9.31 -3.76
CA GLN A 122 9.49 -9.45 -4.68
C GLN A 122 9.17 -8.98 -6.10
N ILE A 123 7.96 -9.19 -6.58
CA ILE A 123 7.48 -8.68 -7.88
C ILE A 123 7.70 -7.18 -7.99
N ILE A 124 7.34 -6.43 -6.96
CA ILE A 124 7.50 -4.97 -6.92
C ILE A 124 8.97 -4.58 -6.84
N ILE A 125 9.76 -5.27 -6.02
CA ILE A 125 11.20 -5.03 -5.91
C ILE A 125 11.87 -5.19 -7.29
N ASN A 126 11.55 -6.27 -8.00
CA ASN A 126 12.09 -6.54 -9.33
C ASN A 126 11.68 -5.47 -10.35
N HIS A 127 10.44 -5.02 -10.30
CA HIS A 127 9.91 -3.99 -11.19
C HIS A 127 10.66 -2.65 -11.01
N VAL A 128 10.79 -2.20 -9.78
CA VAL A 128 11.50 -0.95 -9.44
C VAL A 128 12.99 -1.05 -9.80
N GLN A 129 13.63 -2.18 -9.50
CA GLN A 129 15.01 -2.43 -9.86
C GLN A 129 15.22 -2.40 -11.38
N ALA A 130 14.37 -3.10 -12.14
CA ALA A 130 14.49 -3.17 -13.58
C ALA A 130 14.25 -1.81 -14.25
N ARG A 131 13.21 -1.09 -13.84
CA ARG A 131 12.81 0.17 -14.45
C ARG A 131 13.70 1.34 -14.05
N ASP A 132 14.01 1.47 -12.75
CA ASP A 132 14.59 2.67 -12.16
C ASP A 132 16.00 2.45 -11.57
N GLU A 133 16.54 1.24 -11.63
CA GLU A 133 17.82 0.85 -11.01
C GLU A 133 17.86 1.15 -9.50
N GLU A 134 16.71 1.14 -8.83
CA GLU A 134 16.59 1.28 -7.39
C GLU A 134 16.58 -0.10 -6.73
N PHE A 135 17.53 -0.33 -5.82
CA PHE A 135 17.72 -1.63 -5.16
C PHE A 135 17.10 -1.59 -3.76
N ILE A 136 15.92 -2.20 -3.63
CA ILE A 136 15.21 -2.30 -2.36
C ILE A 136 15.39 -3.71 -1.81
N ASP A 137 15.76 -3.82 -0.53
CA ASP A 137 15.93 -5.11 0.12
C ASP A 137 14.57 -5.81 0.30
N ASN A 138 14.52 -7.12 0.03
CA ASN A 138 13.46 -7.96 0.55
C ASN A 138 13.72 -8.29 2.03
N MET A 139 12.81 -9.03 2.68
CA MET A 139 12.95 -9.35 4.11
C MET A 139 14.24 -10.12 4.41
N GLU A 140 14.59 -11.12 3.61
CA GLU A 140 15.82 -11.91 3.80
C GLU A 140 17.06 -11.02 3.69
N GLN A 141 17.15 -10.22 2.64
CA GLN A 141 18.27 -9.29 2.43
C GLN A 141 18.38 -8.27 3.58
N ALA A 142 17.27 -7.72 4.04
CA ALA A 142 17.25 -6.75 5.13
C ALA A 142 17.70 -7.37 6.46
N MET A 143 17.25 -8.59 6.77
CA MET A 143 17.65 -9.29 7.97
C MET A 143 19.13 -9.71 7.93
N GLU A 144 19.62 -10.24 6.82
CA GLU A 144 21.03 -10.56 6.61
C GLU A 144 21.92 -9.32 6.71
N ARG A 145 21.49 -8.21 6.17
CA ARG A 145 22.20 -6.93 6.26
C ARG A 145 22.26 -6.42 7.69
N ALA A 146 21.18 -6.52 8.46
CA ALA A 146 21.16 -6.14 9.87
C ALA A 146 22.14 -6.99 10.69
N VAL A 147 22.19 -8.30 10.45
CA VAL A 147 23.18 -9.20 11.08
C VAL A 147 24.62 -8.80 10.70
N ALA A 148 24.88 -8.57 9.41
CA ALA A 148 26.20 -8.18 8.92
C ALA A 148 26.68 -6.82 9.46
N ASN A 149 25.75 -5.89 9.68
CA ASN A 149 26.02 -4.57 10.27
C ASN A 149 26.25 -4.63 11.80
N GLY A 150 26.07 -5.78 12.44
CA GLY A 150 26.27 -5.92 13.88
C GLY A 150 25.13 -5.30 14.71
N VAL A 151 23.93 -5.21 14.15
CA VAL A 151 22.74 -4.74 14.88
C VAL A 151 22.48 -5.67 16.07
N LYS A 152 22.32 -5.07 17.25
CA LYS A 152 21.98 -5.76 18.49
C LYS A 152 20.50 -5.62 18.85
N ASN A 153 19.99 -4.42 18.70
CA ASN A 153 18.61 -4.09 19.00
C ASN A 153 17.86 -3.79 17.70
N LEU A 154 16.97 -4.70 17.32
CA LEU A 154 16.13 -4.59 16.14
C LEU A 154 14.69 -4.35 16.57
N VAL A 155 14.12 -3.24 16.08
CA VAL A 155 12.68 -2.97 16.14
C VAL A 155 12.14 -3.07 14.74
N VAL A 156 11.08 -3.86 14.55
CA VAL A 156 10.40 -3.99 13.27
C VAL A 156 9.07 -3.27 13.33
N GLN A 157 8.88 -2.28 12.46
CA GLN A 157 7.62 -1.57 12.30
C GLN A 157 7.00 -1.96 10.96
N PRO A 158 5.98 -2.83 10.94
CA PRO A 158 5.20 -3.06 9.73
C PRO A 158 4.37 -1.82 9.38
N THR A 159 4.30 -1.48 8.11
CA THR A 159 3.35 -0.46 7.62
C THR A 159 2.01 -1.07 7.22
N HIS A 160 1.83 -2.36 7.43
CA HIS A 160 0.58 -3.06 7.16
C HIS A 160 -0.61 -2.40 7.87
N LEU A 161 -1.77 -2.49 7.23
CA LEU A 161 -3.02 -2.02 7.82
C LEU A 161 -3.43 -2.88 9.02
N MET A 162 -3.18 -4.20 8.94
CA MET A 162 -3.72 -5.19 9.86
C MET A 162 -2.79 -6.40 10.05
N HIS A 163 -3.11 -7.24 11.05
CA HIS A 163 -2.54 -8.57 11.26
C HIS A 163 -3.13 -9.55 10.21
N GLY A 164 -2.78 -9.36 8.94
CA GLY A 164 -3.20 -10.20 7.83
C GLY A 164 -2.14 -11.23 7.41
N ALA A 165 -2.31 -11.80 6.22
CA ALA A 165 -1.40 -12.83 5.70
C ALA A 165 0.03 -12.33 5.54
N GLU A 166 0.23 -11.12 5.03
CA GLU A 166 1.58 -10.53 4.87
C GLU A 166 2.25 -10.28 6.23
N TYR A 167 1.49 -9.90 7.26
CA TYR A 167 2.01 -9.77 8.60
C TYR A 167 2.49 -11.12 9.14
N ASP A 168 1.71 -12.18 8.95
CA ASP A 168 2.07 -13.53 9.39
C ASP A 168 3.36 -14.03 8.71
N GLU A 169 3.49 -13.83 7.39
CA GLU A 169 4.71 -14.16 6.63
C GLU A 169 5.92 -13.37 7.10
N MET A 170 5.76 -12.07 7.40
CA MET A 170 6.80 -11.24 7.99
C MET A 170 7.26 -11.80 9.34
N MET A 171 6.34 -12.20 10.20
CA MET A 171 6.66 -12.77 11.51
C MET A 171 7.45 -14.07 11.39
N GLU A 172 7.07 -14.97 10.49
CA GLU A 172 7.81 -16.21 10.23
C GLU A 172 9.26 -15.93 9.81
N MET A 173 9.48 -14.93 8.95
CA MET A 173 10.82 -14.54 8.54
C MET A 173 11.64 -13.98 9.73
N ILE A 174 11.04 -13.11 10.54
CA ILE A 174 11.71 -12.54 11.72
C ILE A 174 12.09 -13.63 12.71
N GLU A 175 11.21 -14.57 13.00
CA GLU A 175 11.45 -15.69 13.90
C GLU A 175 12.66 -16.54 13.47
N SER A 176 12.88 -16.69 12.16
CA SER A 176 14.04 -17.44 11.63
C SER A 176 15.39 -16.78 11.93
N TYR A 177 15.42 -15.49 12.29
CA TYR A 177 16.61 -14.70 12.65
C TYR A 177 16.69 -14.32 14.13
N GLU A 178 15.72 -14.69 14.96
CA GLU A 178 15.60 -14.23 16.35
C GLU A 178 16.89 -14.40 17.16
N GLY A 179 17.56 -15.54 17.03
CA GLY A 179 18.83 -15.82 17.72
C GLY A 179 20.04 -15.02 17.24
N GLN A 180 19.91 -14.22 16.19
CA GLN A 180 21.00 -13.41 15.62
C GLN A 180 21.12 -12.02 16.27
N PHE A 181 20.14 -11.59 17.08
CA PHE A 181 20.09 -10.30 17.75
C PHE A 181 19.99 -10.44 19.26
N GLU A 182 20.42 -9.41 20.00
CA GLU A 182 20.22 -9.38 21.46
C GLU A 182 18.75 -9.13 21.81
N ASN A 183 18.12 -8.23 21.06
CA ASN A 183 16.69 -7.91 21.22
C ASN A 183 16.02 -7.75 19.85
N VAL A 184 14.87 -8.40 19.68
CA VAL A 184 13.96 -8.19 18.54
C VAL A 184 12.59 -7.87 19.07
N LYS A 185 12.02 -6.76 18.65
CA LYS A 185 10.68 -6.32 19.02
C LYS A 185 9.90 -5.94 17.76
N VAL A 186 8.63 -6.33 17.69
CA VAL A 186 7.76 -6.05 16.56
C VAL A 186 6.61 -5.16 17.01
N ALA A 187 6.46 -4.01 16.37
CA ALA A 187 5.39 -3.07 16.64
C ALA A 187 4.08 -3.48 15.97
N GLN A 188 2.98 -2.91 16.43
CA GLN A 188 1.63 -3.15 15.90
C GLN A 188 1.48 -2.58 14.48
N PRO A 189 0.72 -3.24 13.60
CA PRO A 189 0.22 -2.63 12.36
C PRO A 189 -0.77 -1.50 12.68
N LEU A 190 -1.18 -0.74 11.66
CA LEU A 190 -1.90 0.52 11.83
C LEU A 190 -3.17 0.42 12.67
N LEU A 191 -4.02 -0.60 12.42
CA LEU A 191 -5.31 -0.77 13.11
C LEU A 191 -5.20 -1.55 14.43
N GLY A 192 -3.99 -1.94 14.84
CA GLY A 192 -3.75 -2.64 16.11
C GLY A 192 -4.41 -4.02 16.16
N GLU A 193 -4.86 -4.43 17.34
CA GLU A 193 -5.45 -5.74 17.57
C GLU A 193 -6.74 -5.97 16.77
N VAL A 194 -6.90 -7.18 16.23
CA VAL A 194 -8.04 -7.54 15.37
C VAL A 194 -9.33 -7.62 16.18
N GLY A 195 -9.31 -8.20 17.37
CA GLY A 195 -10.54 -8.48 18.10
C GLY A 195 -11.35 -9.65 17.49
N SER A 196 -12.47 -9.98 18.11
CA SER A 196 -13.24 -11.21 17.83
C SER A 196 -14.45 -11.02 16.91
N ASP A 197 -14.99 -9.83 16.81
CA ASP A 197 -16.19 -9.53 16.02
C ASP A 197 -16.24 -8.09 15.51
N ALA A 198 -17.20 -7.80 14.65
CA ALA A 198 -17.36 -6.52 13.97
C ALA A 198 -17.59 -5.30 14.89
N LYS A 199 -17.88 -5.51 16.16
CA LYS A 199 -18.15 -4.43 17.12
C LYS A 199 -16.95 -4.11 18.02
N VAL A 200 -15.86 -4.86 17.89
CA VAL A 200 -14.64 -4.62 18.66
C VAL A 200 -13.88 -3.47 18.03
N ILE A 201 -13.88 -2.35 18.71
CA ILE A 201 -13.14 -1.14 18.34
C ILE A 201 -12.10 -0.82 19.41
N ASN A 202 -11.01 -0.20 19.00
CA ASN A 202 -9.93 0.19 19.88
C ASN A 202 -9.43 1.61 19.55
N ALA A 203 -8.51 2.14 20.34
CA ALA A 203 -7.98 3.49 20.16
C ALA A 203 -7.30 3.70 18.80
N ASP A 204 -6.67 2.66 18.21
CA ASP A 204 -6.03 2.75 16.91
C ASP A 204 -7.06 2.96 15.80
N LYS A 205 -8.15 2.20 15.82
CA LYS A 205 -9.24 2.34 14.85
C LYS A 205 -9.91 3.71 14.93
N GLU A 206 -10.13 4.20 16.15
CA GLU A 206 -10.67 5.55 16.37
C GLU A 206 -9.74 6.62 15.81
N ALA A 207 -8.45 6.53 16.10
CA ALA A 207 -7.45 7.48 15.60
C ALA A 207 -7.37 7.47 14.06
N VAL A 208 -7.36 6.30 13.43
CA VAL A 208 -7.36 6.17 11.97
C VAL A 208 -8.65 6.72 11.37
N ALA A 209 -9.81 6.39 11.94
CA ALA A 209 -11.09 6.89 11.46
C ALA A 209 -11.15 8.42 11.46
N LYS A 210 -10.71 9.05 12.54
CA LYS A 210 -10.64 10.53 12.66
C LYS A 210 -9.64 11.13 11.66
N ALA A 211 -8.43 10.57 11.57
CA ALA A 211 -7.37 11.09 10.71
C ALA A 211 -7.74 10.99 9.22
N LEU A 212 -8.22 9.82 8.79
CA LEU A 212 -8.63 9.58 7.41
C LEU A 212 -9.82 10.48 7.02
N THR A 213 -10.83 10.54 7.86
CA THR A 213 -12.03 11.34 7.58
C THR A 213 -11.70 12.83 7.51
N GLN A 214 -10.89 13.35 8.43
CA GLN A 214 -10.48 14.76 8.39
C GLN A 214 -9.64 15.07 7.14
N ALA A 215 -8.73 14.19 6.75
CA ALA A 215 -7.95 14.36 5.53
C ALA A 215 -8.85 14.40 4.29
N ALA A 216 -9.79 13.48 4.17
CA ALA A 216 -10.72 13.42 3.05
C ALA A 216 -11.62 14.67 2.97
N VAL A 217 -12.11 15.12 4.10
CA VAL A 217 -12.94 16.35 4.23
C VAL A 217 -12.15 17.58 3.78
N THR A 218 -10.91 17.72 4.26
CA THR A 218 -10.03 18.84 3.89
C THR A 218 -9.71 18.84 2.40
N ASP A 219 -9.37 17.69 1.84
CA ASP A 219 -9.06 17.55 0.41
C ASP A 219 -10.28 17.81 -0.48
N ALA A 220 -11.49 17.59 0.04
CA ALA A 220 -12.73 17.95 -0.63
C ALA A 220 -13.10 19.43 -0.51
N GLY A 221 -12.35 20.22 0.25
CA GLY A 221 -12.55 21.65 0.43
C GLY A 221 -13.54 22.05 1.51
N TYR A 222 -13.82 21.16 2.47
CA TYR A 222 -14.70 21.43 3.61
C TYR A 222 -13.89 21.58 4.90
N ASP A 223 -14.37 22.38 5.84
CA ASP A 223 -13.74 22.56 7.13
C ASP A 223 -13.99 21.37 8.08
N ASN A 224 -15.14 20.73 7.95
CA ASN A 224 -15.54 19.58 8.77
C ASN A 224 -16.54 18.68 8.02
N LEU A 225 -16.75 17.49 8.60
CA LEU A 225 -17.60 16.44 8.00
C LEU A 225 -19.08 16.87 7.91
N ASP A 226 -19.57 17.65 8.88
CA ASP A 226 -20.96 18.10 8.91
C ASP A 226 -21.25 19.07 7.74
N MET A 227 -20.32 19.97 7.43
CA MET A 227 -20.44 20.84 6.26
C MET A 227 -20.52 20.05 4.96
N ALA A 228 -19.68 19.02 4.80
CA ALA A 228 -19.75 18.13 3.63
C ALA A 228 -21.12 17.41 3.57
N LYS A 229 -21.62 16.97 4.71
CA LYS A 229 -22.92 16.30 4.84
C LYS A 229 -24.08 17.22 4.45
N GLU A 230 -24.07 18.48 4.89
CA GLU A 230 -25.08 19.48 4.52
C GLU A 230 -25.11 19.73 3.00
N GLU A 231 -23.97 19.64 2.33
CA GLU A 231 -23.83 19.74 0.87
C GLU A 231 -24.17 18.42 0.12
N GLY A 232 -24.60 17.38 0.86
CA GLY A 232 -24.96 16.08 0.29
C GLY A 232 -23.79 15.18 -0.09
N VAL A 233 -22.61 15.44 0.46
CA VAL A 233 -21.39 14.67 0.19
C VAL A 233 -21.27 13.47 1.12
N VAL A 234 -20.95 12.31 0.54
CA VAL A 234 -20.63 11.07 1.22
C VAL A 234 -19.21 10.64 0.83
N PHE A 235 -18.47 10.16 1.82
CA PHE A 235 -17.15 9.58 1.63
C PHE A 235 -17.23 8.06 1.68
N VAL A 236 -16.63 7.40 0.71
CA VAL A 236 -16.49 5.95 0.67
C VAL A 236 -15.01 5.61 0.72
N PHE A 237 -14.59 4.99 1.82
CA PHE A 237 -13.21 4.56 1.99
C PHE A 237 -13.06 3.11 1.55
N VAL A 238 -12.22 2.91 0.53
CA VAL A 238 -12.08 1.63 -0.18
C VAL A 238 -10.77 0.97 0.22
N GLY A 239 -10.85 -0.12 0.97
CA GLY A 239 -9.73 -0.99 1.30
C GLY A 239 -9.50 -2.05 0.22
N HIS A 240 -8.40 -2.81 0.36
CA HIS A 240 -8.15 -3.93 -0.54
C HIS A 240 -9.14 -5.08 -0.31
N GLY A 241 -9.33 -5.45 0.93
CA GLY A 241 -10.03 -6.67 1.30
C GLY A 241 -9.07 -7.85 1.46
N THR A 242 -9.52 -8.90 2.10
CA THR A 242 -8.75 -10.12 2.29
C THR A 242 -9.64 -11.29 2.68
N SER A 243 -9.29 -12.51 2.26
CA SER A 243 -9.91 -13.75 2.73
C SER A 243 -9.40 -14.20 4.11
N HIS A 244 -8.32 -13.58 4.62
CA HIS A 244 -7.79 -13.81 5.95
C HIS A 244 -8.82 -13.48 7.04
N THR A 245 -8.75 -14.12 8.20
CA THR A 245 -9.67 -13.86 9.33
C THR A 245 -9.65 -12.41 9.82
N ALA A 246 -8.54 -11.68 9.59
CA ALA A 246 -8.44 -10.26 9.88
C ALA A 246 -9.39 -9.37 9.06
N LYS A 247 -10.09 -9.89 8.06
CA LYS A 247 -11.09 -9.16 7.25
C LYS A 247 -12.17 -8.47 8.08
N VAL A 248 -12.43 -8.95 9.30
CA VAL A 248 -13.36 -8.33 10.24
C VAL A 248 -12.98 -6.88 10.60
N LEU A 249 -11.72 -6.49 10.42
CA LEU A 249 -11.25 -5.11 10.65
C LEU A 249 -11.97 -4.09 9.77
N TYR A 250 -12.39 -4.45 8.56
CA TYR A 250 -13.17 -3.55 7.71
C TYR A 250 -14.57 -3.31 8.29
N SER A 251 -15.23 -4.33 8.81
CA SER A 251 -16.52 -4.18 9.52
C SER A 251 -16.33 -3.41 10.84
N GLN A 252 -15.23 -3.61 11.55
CA GLN A 252 -14.89 -2.86 12.74
C GLN A 252 -14.67 -1.37 12.43
N MET A 253 -14.04 -1.04 11.30
CA MET A 253 -13.90 0.35 10.86
C MET A 253 -15.26 1.00 10.55
N GLN A 254 -16.20 0.27 9.94
CA GLN A 254 -17.56 0.76 9.75
C GLN A 254 -18.25 1.03 11.10
N SER A 255 -18.13 0.09 12.05
CA SER A 255 -18.66 0.28 13.41
C SER A 255 -18.02 1.49 14.11
N GLN A 256 -16.72 1.70 13.90
CA GLN A 256 -16.02 2.87 14.45
C GLN A 256 -16.54 4.19 13.86
N MET A 257 -16.83 4.24 12.55
CA MET A 257 -17.43 5.43 11.92
C MET A 257 -18.82 5.72 12.51
N GLU A 258 -19.62 4.69 12.71
CA GLU A 258 -20.94 4.80 13.33
C GLU A 258 -20.87 5.29 14.79
N GLU A 259 -19.94 4.75 15.57
CA GLU A 259 -19.71 5.19 16.96
C GLU A 259 -19.31 6.67 17.04
N LEU A 260 -18.57 7.17 16.07
CA LEU A 260 -18.21 8.58 15.95
C LEU A 260 -19.35 9.47 15.42
N GLY A 261 -20.48 8.87 15.02
CA GLY A 261 -21.60 9.59 14.43
C GLY A 261 -21.35 10.04 12.98
N TYR A 262 -20.40 9.43 12.27
CA TYR A 262 -20.04 9.75 10.89
C TYR A 262 -21.01 9.09 9.91
N THR A 263 -22.22 9.65 9.81
CA THR A 263 -23.33 9.06 9.04
C THR A 263 -23.17 9.16 7.53
N ASN A 264 -22.23 9.98 7.05
CA ASN A 264 -21.89 10.13 5.63
C ASN A 264 -20.51 9.54 5.29
N VAL A 265 -20.14 8.45 5.97
CA VAL A 265 -18.90 7.69 5.72
C VAL A 265 -19.24 6.20 5.62
N PHE A 266 -18.76 5.55 4.57
CA PHE A 266 -18.96 4.12 4.32
C PHE A 266 -17.62 3.45 4.03
N ILE A 267 -17.49 2.18 4.45
CA ILE A 267 -16.32 1.34 4.22
C ILE A 267 -16.63 0.32 3.13
N GLY A 268 -15.75 0.21 2.15
CA GLY A 268 -15.80 -0.83 1.13
C GLY A 268 -14.46 -1.50 0.93
N THR A 269 -14.43 -2.58 0.15
CA THR A 269 -13.20 -3.27 -0.25
C THR A 269 -13.24 -3.69 -1.71
N VAL A 270 -12.08 -3.63 -2.38
CA VAL A 270 -11.94 -4.05 -3.78
C VAL A 270 -12.35 -5.52 -3.96
N GLU A 271 -11.93 -6.40 -3.05
CA GLU A 271 -12.21 -7.83 -3.13
C GLU A 271 -13.61 -8.24 -2.65
N GLY A 272 -14.38 -7.31 -2.04
CA GLY A 272 -15.68 -7.62 -1.48
C GLY A 272 -15.62 -8.58 -0.29
N GLU A 273 -14.55 -8.53 0.47
CA GLU A 273 -14.32 -9.34 1.66
C GLU A 273 -14.03 -8.43 2.87
N PRO A 274 -14.94 -8.37 3.85
CA PRO A 274 -16.22 -9.12 3.96
C PRO A 274 -17.30 -8.69 2.96
N GLU A 275 -18.33 -9.52 2.72
CA GLU A 275 -19.33 -9.35 1.66
C GLU A 275 -20.08 -8.01 1.70
N GLU A 276 -20.38 -7.49 2.89
CA GLU A 276 -21.03 -6.18 3.07
C GLU A 276 -20.17 -4.99 2.59
N THR A 277 -18.90 -5.21 2.30
CA THR A 277 -17.97 -4.21 1.77
C THR A 277 -17.81 -4.27 0.25
N SER A 278 -18.53 -5.16 -0.43
CA SER A 278 -18.50 -5.21 -1.90
C SER A 278 -19.00 -3.90 -2.53
N CYS A 279 -18.57 -3.62 -3.75
CA CYS A 279 -18.97 -2.39 -4.45
C CYS A 279 -20.48 -2.29 -4.57
N GLU A 280 -21.15 -3.36 -4.93
CA GLU A 280 -22.62 -3.42 -5.07
C GLU A 280 -23.31 -3.15 -3.73
N ALA A 281 -22.86 -3.79 -2.65
CA ALA A 281 -23.42 -3.58 -1.32
C ALA A 281 -23.25 -2.14 -0.84
N VAL A 282 -22.10 -1.54 -1.10
CA VAL A 282 -21.81 -0.14 -0.73
C VAL A 282 -22.65 0.84 -1.58
N ILE A 283 -22.78 0.60 -2.89
CA ILE A 283 -23.67 1.40 -3.75
C ILE A 283 -25.11 1.40 -3.22
N ASP A 284 -25.62 0.23 -2.84
CA ASP A 284 -26.96 0.11 -2.28
C ASP A 284 -27.10 0.88 -0.97
N ALA A 285 -26.15 0.71 -0.04
CA ALA A 285 -26.17 1.40 1.24
C ALA A 285 -26.07 2.93 1.10
N VAL A 286 -25.21 3.43 0.21
CA VAL A 286 -25.09 4.86 -0.07
C VAL A 286 -26.36 5.40 -0.73
N THR A 287 -26.96 4.65 -1.65
CA THR A 287 -28.22 5.02 -2.30
C THR A 287 -29.35 5.15 -1.27
N GLU A 288 -29.47 4.19 -0.36
CA GLU A 288 -30.47 4.21 0.73
C GLU A 288 -30.27 5.40 1.68
N SER A 289 -29.03 5.81 1.90
CA SER A 289 -28.70 6.97 2.75
C SER A 289 -29.17 8.31 2.18
N GLY A 290 -29.44 8.37 0.87
CA GLY A 290 -29.94 9.56 0.18
C GLY A 290 -28.88 10.57 -0.26
N TYR A 291 -27.59 10.33 0.03
CA TYR A 291 -26.51 11.20 -0.46
C TYR A 291 -26.33 11.07 -1.98
N LYS A 292 -25.95 12.17 -2.63
CA LYS A 292 -25.89 12.26 -4.10
C LYS A 292 -24.49 12.58 -4.64
N LYS A 293 -23.59 13.08 -3.82
CA LYS A 293 -22.21 13.42 -4.21
C LYS A 293 -21.25 12.47 -3.51
N VAL A 294 -20.63 11.59 -4.29
CA VAL A 294 -19.76 10.53 -3.77
C VAL A 294 -18.30 10.89 -3.96
N ILE A 295 -17.50 10.71 -2.92
CA ILE A 295 -16.04 10.80 -2.98
C ILE A 295 -15.46 9.46 -2.57
N LEU A 296 -14.75 8.80 -3.48
CA LEU A 296 -14.01 7.56 -3.24
C LEU A 296 -12.58 7.90 -2.83
N ARG A 297 -12.09 7.29 -1.74
CA ARG A 297 -10.71 7.46 -1.27
C ARG A 297 -10.19 6.13 -0.74
N PRO A 298 -8.89 5.79 -0.93
CA PRO A 298 -8.35 4.54 -0.41
C PRO A 298 -8.34 4.47 1.11
N LEU A 299 -8.78 3.34 1.65
CA LEU A 299 -8.41 2.84 2.98
C LEU A 299 -7.25 1.85 2.79
N MET A 300 -6.17 2.38 2.24
CA MET A 300 -4.94 1.67 1.93
C MET A 300 -3.77 2.52 2.36
N VAL A 301 -2.75 1.90 2.93
CA VAL A 301 -1.56 2.65 3.37
C VAL A 301 -0.88 3.30 2.17
N VAL A 302 -0.85 2.62 1.05
CA VAL A 302 -0.24 3.08 -0.21
C VAL A 302 -1.30 3.18 -1.30
N ALA A 303 -1.38 4.33 -1.97
CA ALA A 303 -2.20 4.52 -3.15
C ALA A 303 -1.46 4.03 -4.41
N GLY A 304 -1.34 2.72 -4.55
CA GLY A 304 -0.67 2.05 -5.66
C GLY A 304 -1.64 1.56 -6.74
N ASP A 305 -1.38 0.36 -7.27
CA ASP A 305 -2.13 -0.23 -8.37
C ASP A 305 -3.64 -0.34 -8.10
N HIS A 306 -4.03 -0.87 -6.94
CA HIS A 306 -5.45 -1.04 -6.58
C HIS A 306 -6.21 0.30 -6.48
N ALA A 307 -5.59 1.33 -5.95
CA ALA A 307 -6.21 2.65 -5.88
C ALA A 307 -6.34 3.30 -7.27
N ASN A 308 -5.34 3.14 -8.12
CA ASN A 308 -5.32 3.74 -9.45
C ASN A 308 -6.20 2.98 -10.46
N ASN A 309 -6.28 1.66 -10.36
CA ASN A 309 -6.98 0.82 -11.34
C ASN A 309 -8.32 0.28 -10.81
N ASP A 310 -8.33 -0.46 -9.71
CA ASP A 310 -9.58 -1.07 -9.21
C ASP A 310 -10.56 -0.04 -8.63
N MET A 311 -10.06 1.00 -7.99
CA MET A 311 -10.90 2.08 -7.46
C MET A 311 -11.19 3.15 -8.52
N ALA A 312 -10.16 3.72 -9.13
CA ALA A 312 -10.24 4.94 -9.95
C ALA A 312 -9.97 4.71 -11.43
N GLY A 313 -9.84 3.47 -11.90
CA GLY A 313 -9.52 3.13 -13.28
C GLY A 313 -10.65 3.33 -14.28
N GLU A 314 -10.33 3.12 -15.55
CA GLU A 314 -11.26 3.33 -16.67
C GLU A 314 -12.12 2.09 -16.98
N ASP A 315 -11.77 0.92 -16.44
CA ASP A 315 -12.48 -0.32 -16.67
C ASP A 315 -13.90 -0.29 -16.08
N GLU A 316 -14.83 -1.00 -16.70
CA GLU A 316 -16.25 -0.99 -16.32
C GLU A 316 -16.49 -1.51 -14.90
N ASP A 317 -15.61 -2.37 -14.39
CA ASP A 317 -15.67 -2.96 -13.05
C ASP A 317 -14.90 -2.17 -11.98
N SER A 318 -14.27 -1.05 -12.35
CA SER A 318 -13.70 -0.13 -11.36
C SER A 318 -14.81 0.50 -10.49
N TRP A 319 -14.47 0.80 -9.25
CA TRP A 319 -15.42 1.42 -8.30
C TRP A 319 -16.04 2.71 -8.85
N ILE A 320 -15.23 3.60 -9.41
CA ILE A 320 -15.75 4.86 -9.98
C ILE A 320 -16.75 4.60 -11.11
N ARG A 321 -16.47 3.64 -12.00
CA ARG A 321 -17.35 3.32 -13.12
C ARG A 321 -18.64 2.65 -12.66
N MET A 322 -18.56 1.74 -11.68
CA MET A 322 -19.75 1.08 -11.12
C MET A 322 -20.67 2.09 -10.41
N PHE A 323 -20.11 3.01 -9.62
CA PHE A 323 -20.88 4.09 -8.99
C PHE A 323 -21.54 5.00 -10.03
N GLN A 324 -20.80 5.43 -11.06
CA GLN A 324 -21.35 6.25 -12.16
C GLN A 324 -22.43 5.52 -12.94
N SER A 325 -22.21 4.25 -13.28
CA SER A 325 -23.16 3.44 -14.08
C SER A 325 -24.44 3.09 -13.32
N SER A 326 -24.45 3.16 -12.00
CA SER A 326 -25.65 2.95 -11.20
C SER A 326 -26.76 3.99 -11.50
N GLY A 327 -26.36 5.19 -11.93
CA GLY A 327 -27.28 6.31 -12.19
C GLY A 327 -27.91 6.93 -10.94
N ASN A 328 -27.45 6.54 -9.74
CA ASN A 328 -28.03 6.94 -8.47
C ASN A 328 -27.44 8.24 -7.90
N PHE A 329 -26.32 8.74 -8.47
CA PHE A 329 -25.55 9.85 -7.94
C PHE A 329 -25.40 10.98 -8.94
N ASP A 330 -25.35 12.22 -8.42
CA ASP A 330 -25.15 13.43 -9.24
C ASP A 330 -23.68 13.59 -9.64
N SER A 331 -22.75 13.19 -8.75
CA SER A 331 -21.30 13.17 -9.01
C SER A 331 -20.61 12.04 -8.29
N VAL A 332 -19.54 11.54 -8.89
CA VAL A 332 -18.61 10.57 -8.29
C VAL A 332 -17.20 11.04 -8.58
N ASP A 333 -16.49 11.44 -7.53
CA ASP A 333 -15.12 11.92 -7.59
C ASP A 333 -14.19 10.98 -6.83
N VAL A 334 -12.89 11.08 -7.08
CA VAL A 334 -11.86 10.27 -6.42
C VAL A 334 -10.78 11.13 -5.79
N GLN A 335 -10.24 10.65 -4.68
CA GLN A 335 -9.03 11.16 -4.05
C GLN A 335 -8.02 10.01 -4.01
N ILE A 336 -7.02 10.03 -4.89
CA ILE A 336 -6.00 8.97 -4.96
C ILE A 336 -4.86 9.35 -4.00
N VAL A 337 -5.10 9.15 -2.71
CA VAL A 337 -4.16 9.50 -1.63
C VAL A 337 -4.07 8.34 -0.64
N GLY A 338 -2.85 7.82 -0.42
CA GLY A 338 -2.60 6.76 0.55
C GLY A 338 -2.63 7.28 2.00
N LEU A 339 -2.95 6.40 2.94
CA LEU A 339 -2.92 6.71 4.37
C LEU A 339 -1.54 7.16 4.82
N GLY A 340 -0.48 6.59 4.24
CA GLY A 340 0.91 6.88 4.60
C GLY A 340 1.35 8.32 4.35
N SER A 341 0.68 9.07 3.48
CA SER A 341 0.93 10.50 3.24
C SER A 341 0.25 11.42 4.26
N VAL A 342 -0.66 10.90 5.06
CA VAL A 342 -1.41 11.67 6.07
C VAL A 342 -0.58 11.79 7.34
N GLU A 343 -0.22 13.00 7.73
CA GLU A 343 0.66 13.26 8.88
C GLU A 343 0.14 12.65 10.20
N ALA A 344 -1.16 12.73 10.44
CA ALA A 344 -1.78 12.12 11.61
C ALA A 344 -1.72 10.58 11.61
N ILE A 345 -1.71 9.95 10.45
CA ILE A 345 -1.50 8.49 10.30
C ILE A 345 -0.03 8.14 10.55
N GLN A 346 0.91 8.91 10.01
CA GLN A 346 2.34 8.73 10.27
C GLN A 346 2.63 8.80 11.77
N ALA A 347 1.97 9.70 12.50
CA ALA A 347 2.09 9.82 13.95
C ALA A 347 1.66 8.54 14.70
N ILE A 348 0.66 7.81 14.21
CA ILE A 348 0.23 6.51 14.79
C ILE A 348 1.35 5.47 14.66
N TYR A 349 2.00 5.36 13.51
CA TYR A 349 3.15 4.48 13.34
C TYR A 349 4.33 4.85 14.24
N VAL A 350 4.61 6.14 14.39
CA VAL A 350 5.63 6.63 15.33
C VAL A 350 5.32 6.22 16.76
N GLU A 351 4.07 6.32 17.19
CA GLU A 351 3.62 5.88 18.51
C GLU A 351 3.75 4.35 18.68
N HIS A 352 3.32 3.56 17.70
CA HIS A 352 3.46 2.11 17.73
C HIS A 352 4.91 1.67 17.85
N THR A 353 5.82 2.32 17.10
CA THR A 353 7.26 2.08 17.20
C THR A 353 7.77 2.40 18.61
N ALA A 354 7.42 3.56 19.15
CA ALA A 354 7.84 3.99 20.48
C ALA A 354 7.36 3.05 21.60
N ASN A 355 6.16 2.50 21.46
CA ASN A 355 5.55 1.61 22.46
C ASN A 355 6.34 0.30 22.68
N VAL A 356 7.08 -0.17 21.67
CA VAL A 356 7.91 -1.38 21.79
C VAL A 356 9.38 -1.07 22.10
N MET A 357 9.81 0.19 21.96
CA MET A 357 11.18 0.61 22.29
C MET A 357 11.42 0.83 23.77
N ASN A 358 10.38 1.08 24.55
CA ASN A 358 10.42 1.39 25.99
C ASN A 358 10.39 0.14 26.89
#